data_bf67fd167162680cc67dda348df143dd
#
_entry.id   bf67fd167162680cc67dda348df143dd
#
_cell.length_a   1.000
_cell.length_b   1.000
_cell.length_c   1.000
_cell.angle_alpha   90.00
_cell.angle_beta   90.00
_cell.angle_gamma   90.00
#
_symmetry.space_group_name_H-M   'P 1'
#
loop_
_entity.id
_entity.type
_entity.pdbx_description
1 polymer ?
#
loop_
_entity_poly.entity_id
_entity_poly.type
_entity_poly.pdbx_seq_one_letter_code
_entity_poly.pdbx_strand_id
1 'polypeptide(L)'
;LVLEKETFGGQITKASYVENYPGFTKVRGMALGQAFYEQASSLGVLLRYENALEIRKDQGVFFVKTEDNEYVSKTVILASGTHPRKLEIDEEKYLGKGLSYCATCDGAFFKDKIVSIIGGGNTAIDDAFYLSDICKHVYIIHRRDILRAEPIKVANLKNKENVSFIYNAILKEIKGKDTIEEILLEQNKREMLLKTDGVFIAIGSVPNTDIFKDLVKLDESGYPLVNHDLETPVPGLFLAGDVLKKDVKQLTTATSDGTICATRVIDYLNGL
;
A
#
# COMPACT_ATOMS: atom_id res chain seq x y z
N LEU A 1 -17.85 -3.76 -16.34
CA LEU A 1 -17.86 -4.69 -15.22
C LEU A 1 -16.66 -4.43 -14.34
N VAL A 2 -16.86 -4.40 -13.01
CA VAL A 2 -15.80 -4.38 -11.99
C VAL A 2 -15.98 -5.58 -11.09
N LEU A 3 -14.88 -6.31 -10.85
CA LEU A 3 -14.84 -7.45 -9.92
C LEU A 3 -14.05 -7.02 -8.68
N GLU A 4 -14.59 -7.30 -7.49
CA GLU A 4 -13.95 -7.06 -6.20
C GLU A 4 -14.19 -8.25 -5.27
N LYS A 5 -13.13 -8.76 -4.65
CA LYS A 5 -13.24 -9.97 -3.81
C LYS A 5 -13.69 -9.71 -2.37
N GLU A 6 -13.37 -8.52 -1.82
CA GLU A 6 -13.60 -8.21 -0.39
C GLU A 6 -14.63 -7.10 -0.20
N THR A 7 -14.25 -5.87 -0.50
CA THR A 7 -15.07 -4.68 -0.25
C THR A 7 -14.80 -3.62 -1.30
N PHE A 8 -15.85 -3.14 -1.98
CA PHE A 8 -15.71 -2.00 -2.88
C PHE A 8 -15.16 -0.79 -2.14
N GLY A 9 -14.11 -0.19 -2.71
CA GLY A 9 -13.30 0.83 -2.05
C GLY A 9 -11.93 0.30 -1.58
N GLY A 10 -11.74 -1.03 -1.52
CA GLY A 10 -10.46 -1.66 -1.22
C GLY A 10 -9.86 -1.21 0.11
N GLN A 11 -8.54 -0.96 0.12
CA GLN A 11 -7.82 -0.63 1.35
C GLN A 11 -8.31 0.67 2.03
N ILE A 12 -8.87 1.62 1.28
CA ILE A 12 -9.34 2.88 1.87
C ILE A 12 -10.43 2.67 2.90
N THR A 13 -11.23 1.60 2.77
CA THR A 13 -12.31 1.29 3.72
C THR A 13 -11.80 0.92 5.12
N LYS A 14 -10.53 0.52 5.22
CA LYS A 14 -9.84 0.16 6.48
C LYS A 14 -9.30 1.40 7.21
N ALA A 15 -9.23 2.56 6.54
CA ALA A 15 -8.79 3.80 7.15
C ALA A 15 -9.88 4.38 8.07
N SER A 16 -9.51 4.75 9.29
CA SER A 16 -10.43 5.41 10.23
C SER A 16 -10.95 6.72 9.66
N TYR A 17 -10.04 7.53 9.11
CA TYR A 17 -10.33 8.78 8.43
C TYR A 17 -9.36 9.00 7.26
N VAL A 18 -9.83 9.74 6.26
CA VAL A 18 -9.06 10.24 5.11
C VAL A 18 -9.15 11.76 5.12
N GLU A 19 -8.00 12.43 5.18
CA GLU A 19 -7.88 13.90 5.26
C GLU A 19 -7.04 14.47 4.10
N ASN A 20 -6.54 13.60 3.23
CA ASN A 20 -5.66 13.94 2.10
C ASN A 20 -6.26 13.62 0.72
N TYR A 21 -7.57 13.46 0.63
CA TYR A 21 -8.28 13.31 -0.64
C TYR A 21 -9.03 14.61 -0.97
N PRO A 22 -8.74 15.29 -2.09
CA PRO A 22 -9.37 16.55 -2.46
C PRO A 22 -10.89 16.45 -2.50
N GLY A 23 -11.57 17.45 -1.95
CA GLY A 23 -13.03 17.51 -1.82
C GLY A 23 -13.57 17.16 -0.44
N PHE A 24 -12.72 16.59 0.44
CA PHE A 24 -13.08 16.28 1.81
C PHE A 24 -12.02 16.81 2.79
N THR A 25 -12.43 17.60 3.77
CA THR A 25 -11.55 18.00 4.87
C THR A 25 -11.25 16.80 5.79
N LYS A 26 -12.27 15.95 6.00
CA LYS A 26 -12.19 14.73 6.78
C LYS A 26 -13.37 13.83 6.46
N VAL A 27 -13.11 12.59 6.09
CA VAL A 27 -14.15 11.59 5.79
C VAL A 27 -13.72 10.22 6.32
N ARG A 28 -14.66 9.41 6.79
CA ARG A 28 -14.35 8.02 7.14
C ARG A 28 -14.02 7.22 5.89
N GLY A 29 -13.00 6.37 5.95
CA GLY A 29 -12.58 5.56 4.79
C GLY A 29 -13.70 4.70 4.22
N MET A 30 -14.50 4.07 5.10
CA MET A 30 -15.70 3.30 4.70
C MET A 30 -16.71 4.17 3.95
N ALA A 31 -16.99 5.40 4.44
CA ALA A 31 -17.94 6.30 3.78
C ALA A 31 -17.41 6.78 2.41
N LEU A 32 -16.12 7.00 2.28
CA LEU A 32 -15.49 7.36 1.00
C LEU A 32 -15.56 6.20 0.00
N GLY A 33 -15.26 4.97 0.44
CA GLY A 33 -15.38 3.77 -0.38
C GLY A 33 -16.83 3.56 -0.85
N GLN A 34 -17.80 3.77 0.04
CA GLN A 34 -19.22 3.70 -0.29
C GLN A 34 -19.62 4.76 -1.33
N ALA A 35 -19.12 5.99 -1.21
CA ALA A 35 -19.40 7.05 -2.18
C ALA A 35 -18.86 6.70 -3.60
N PHE A 36 -17.68 6.07 -3.69
CA PHE A 36 -17.17 5.58 -4.97
C PHE A 36 -18.03 4.47 -5.57
N TYR A 37 -18.47 3.53 -4.72
CA TYR A 37 -19.39 2.47 -5.14
C TYR A 37 -20.72 3.05 -5.68
N GLU A 38 -21.34 3.97 -4.95
CA GLU A 38 -22.61 4.60 -5.34
C GLU A 38 -22.47 5.39 -6.63
N GLN A 39 -21.38 6.15 -6.80
CA GLN A 39 -21.11 6.87 -8.03
C GLN A 39 -20.98 5.92 -9.23
N ALA A 40 -20.18 4.89 -9.13
CA ALA A 40 -19.99 3.91 -10.20
C ALA A 40 -21.32 3.20 -10.54
N SER A 41 -22.07 2.78 -9.51
CA SER A 41 -23.36 2.12 -9.66
C SER A 41 -24.39 3.04 -10.34
N SER A 42 -24.44 4.31 -9.96
CA SER A 42 -25.37 5.29 -10.54
C SER A 42 -25.12 5.57 -12.04
N LEU A 43 -23.88 5.35 -12.48
CA LEU A 43 -23.47 5.44 -13.89
C LEU A 43 -23.67 4.13 -14.66
N GLY A 44 -24.31 3.12 -14.07
CA GLY A 44 -24.63 1.85 -14.71
C GLY A 44 -23.48 0.86 -14.80
N VAL A 45 -22.40 1.06 -14.01
CA VAL A 45 -21.30 0.09 -13.95
C VAL A 45 -21.79 -1.19 -13.26
N LEU A 46 -21.56 -2.32 -13.89
CA LEU A 46 -21.83 -3.63 -13.27
C LEU A 46 -20.73 -3.91 -12.23
N LEU A 47 -21.12 -3.96 -10.97
CA LEU A 47 -20.26 -4.24 -9.83
C LEU A 47 -20.56 -5.64 -9.28
N ARG A 48 -19.54 -6.51 -9.14
CA ARG A 48 -19.71 -7.89 -8.67
C ARG A 48 -18.73 -8.19 -7.56
N TYR A 49 -19.24 -8.79 -6.49
CA TYR A 49 -18.41 -9.39 -5.44
C TYR A 49 -17.96 -10.77 -5.88
N GLU A 50 -16.89 -10.82 -6.66
CA GLU A 50 -16.30 -12.05 -7.18
C GLU A 50 -14.79 -11.95 -7.16
N ASN A 51 -14.14 -13.04 -6.76
CA ASN A 51 -12.69 -13.15 -6.77
C ASN A 51 -12.20 -13.62 -8.14
N ALA A 52 -11.42 -12.80 -8.83
CA ALA A 52 -10.74 -13.21 -10.05
C ALA A 52 -9.59 -14.17 -9.69
N LEU A 53 -9.62 -15.37 -10.21
CA LEU A 53 -8.66 -16.45 -9.91
C LEU A 53 -7.59 -16.58 -10.99
N GLU A 54 -7.95 -16.32 -12.24
CA GLU A 54 -7.07 -16.49 -13.40
C GLU A 54 -7.45 -15.49 -14.50
N ILE A 55 -6.44 -15.00 -15.19
CA ILE A 55 -6.60 -14.20 -16.40
C ILE A 55 -5.73 -14.83 -17.48
N ARG A 56 -6.34 -15.14 -18.61
CA ARG A 56 -5.64 -15.62 -19.82
C ARG A 56 -6.04 -14.79 -21.03
N LYS A 57 -5.19 -14.74 -22.02
CA LYS A 57 -5.49 -14.13 -23.33
C LYS A 57 -5.42 -15.20 -24.41
N ASP A 58 -6.48 -15.31 -25.22
CA ASP A 58 -6.55 -16.20 -26.35
C ASP A 58 -7.32 -15.55 -27.48
N GLN A 59 -6.88 -15.74 -28.73
CA GLN A 59 -7.52 -15.21 -29.96
C GLN A 59 -7.88 -13.72 -29.89
N GLY A 60 -7.04 -12.91 -29.19
CA GLY A 60 -7.21 -11.46 -29.12
C GLY A 60 -8.16 -10.97 -28.01
N VAL A 61 -8.79 -11.88 -27.27
CA VAL A 61 -9.67 -11.55 -26.12
C VAL A 61 -9.12 -12.08 -24.81
N PHE A 62 -9.52 -11.45 -23.72
CA PHE A 62 -9.20 -11.89 -22.37
C PHE A 62 -10.34 -12.75 -21.81
N PHE A 63 -9.96 -13.78 -21.10
CA PHE A 63 -10.84 -14.61 -20.28
C PHE A 63 -10.47 -14.41 -18.82
N VAL A 64 -11.42 -13.94 -18.02
CA VAL A 64 -11.25 -13.71 -16.59
C VAL A 64 -12.12 -14.72 -15.86
N LYS A 65 -11.48 -15.69 -15.21
CA LYS A 65 -12.15 -16.74 -14.44
C LYS A 65 -12.31 -16.31 -12.98
N THR A 66 -13.52 -16.47 -12.47
CA THR A 66 -13.84 -16.36 -11.03
C THR A 66 -14.22 -17.73 -10.47
N GLU A 67 -14.68 -17.79 -9.22
CA GLU A 67 -15.18 -19.03 -8.63
C GLU A 67 -16.44 -19.54 -9.35
N ASP A 68 -17.33 -18.63 -9.76
CA ASP A 68 -18.64 -18.95 -10.28
C ASP A 68 -18.79 -18.69 -11.79
N ASN A 69 -17.96 -17.84 -12.39
CA ASN A 69 -18.15 -17.33 -13.75
C ASN A 69 -16.84 -17.27 -14.55
N GLU A 70 -16.97 -17.18 -15.87
CA GLU A 70 -15.91 -16.78 -16.79
C GLU A 70 -16.40 -15.60 -17.63
N TYR A 71 -15.65 -14.51 -17.60
CA TYR A 71 -15.94 -13.28 -18.36
C TYR A 71 -15.01 -13.16 -19.54
N VAL A 72 -15.56 -12.73 -20.68
CA VAL A 72 -14.79 -12.48 -21.90
C VAL A 72 -14.77 -10.99 -22.19
N SER A 73 -13.59 -10.43 -22.46
CA SER A 73 -13.41 -9.01 -22.71
C SER A 73 -12.32 -8.75 -23.74
N LYS A 74 -12.43 -7.67 -24.51
CA LYS A 74 -11.37 -7.18 -25.40
C LYS A 74 -10.24 -6.50 -24.65
N THR A 75 -10.53 -5.91 -23.48
CA THR A 75 -9.56 -5.19 -22.65
C THR A 75 -9.77 -5.53 -21.18
N VAL A 76 -8.68 -5.43 -20.40
CA VAL A 76 -8.71 -5.60 -18.94
C VAL A 76 -7.88 -4.50 -18.29
N ILE A 77 -8.41 -3.87 -17.24
CA ILE A 77 -7.67 -3.00 -16.34
C ILE A 77 -7.49 -3.76 -15.03
N LEU A 78 -6.25 -3.98 -14.62
CA LEU A 78 -5.89 -4.61 -13.36
C LEU A 78 -5.57 -3.55 -12.32
N ALA A 79 -6.39 -3.47 -11.28
CA ALA A 79 -6.21 -2.55 -10.16
C ALA A 79 -6.11 -3.34 -8.83
N SER A 80 -5.39 -4.47 -8.86
CA SER A 80 -5.30 -5.44 -7.76
C SER A 80 -4.55 -4.94 -6.53
N GLY A 81 -3.86 -3.78 -6.64
CA GLY A 81 -3.17 -3.13 -5.53
C GLY A 81 -1.96 -3.91 -5.00
N THR A 82 -1.65 -3.65 -3.74
CA THR A 82 -0.55 -4.31 -3.01
C THR A 82 -1.02 -4.73 -1.63
N HIS A 83 -0.28 -5.61 -1.00
CA HIS A 83 -0.36 -5.84 0.44
C HIS A 83 0.99 -5.52 1.11
N PRO A 84 1.00 -5.04 2.36
CA PRO A 84 2.24 -4.79 3.08
C PRO A 84 2.98 -6.11 3.32
N ARG A 85 4.30 -6.05 3.31
CA ARG A 85 5.12 -7.15 3.83
C ARG A 85 4.86 -7.26 5.31
N LYS A 86 4.50 -8.47 5.75
CA LYS A 86 4.32 -8.77 7.18
C LYS A 86 5.65 -9.10 7.83
N LEU A 87 5.73 -8.83 9.12
CA LEU A 87 6.75 -9.38 9.98
C LEU A 87 6.36 -10.81 10.37
N GLU A 88 7.33 -11.63 10.75
CA GLU A 88 7.08 -13.01 11.23
C GLU A 88 6.69 -13.00 12.72
N ILE A 89 5.75 -12.13 13.10
CA ILE A 89 5.22 -11.95 14.46
C ILE A 89 3.70 -11.76 14.40
N ASP A 90 3.01 -11.89 15.54
CA ASP A 90 1.56 -11.67 15.63
C ASP A 90 1.22 -10.16 15.70
N GLU A 91 1.49 -9.46 14.60
CA GLU A 91 1.33 -8.01 14.50
C GLU A 91 -0.11 -7.57 14.25
N GLU A 92 -0.91 -8.43 13.60
CA GLU A 92 -2.27 -8.07 13.15
C GLU A 92 -3.21 -7.71 14.30
N LYS A 93 -3.02 -8.29 15.47
CA LYS A 93 -3.85 -7.97 16.66
C LYS A 93 -3.74 -6.52 17.11
N TYR A 94 -2.67 -5.82 16.71
CA TYR A 94 -2.44 -4.41 17.02
C TYR A 94 -2.79 -3.46 15.88
N LEU A 95 -3.27 -3.97 14.75
CA LEU A 95 -3.68 -3.14 13.63
C LEU A 95 -4.83 -2.21 14.04
N GLY A 96 -4.64 -0.88 13.86
CA GLY A 96 -5.56 0.14 14.36
C GLY A 96 -5.53 0.36 15.89
N LYS A 97 -4.65 -0.37 16.61
CA LYS A 97 -4.44 -0.25 18.06
C LYS A 97 -3.00 0.16 18.41
N GLY A 98 -2.40 0.94 17.54
CA GLY A 98 -1.02 1.40 17.67
C GLY A 98 -0.09 0.92 16.55
N LEU A 99 -0.48 -0.08 15.74
CA LEU A 99 0.25 -0.52 14.56
C LEU A 99 -0.34 0.05 13.29
N SER A 100 0.52 0.55 12.41
CA SER A 100 0.16 1.04 11.09
C SER A 100 1.21 0.69 10.03
N TYR A 101 0.77 0.64 8.77
CA TYR A 101 1.62 0.51 7.59
C TYR A 101 1.70 1.81 6.77
N CYS A 102 1.09 2.91 7.26
CA CYS A 102 1.00 4.17 6.53
C CYS A 102 1.15 5.36 7.49
N ALA A 103 2.33 5.96 7.53
CA ALA A 103 2.59 7.12 8.39
C ALA A 103 1.73 8.34 8.01
N THR A 104 1.57 8.62 6.72
CA THR A 104 0.76 9.75 6.24
C THR A 104 -0.73 9.57 6.46
N CYS A 105 -1.20 8.32 6.64
CA CYS A 105 -2.61 8.02 6.93
C CYS A 105 -2.93 8.17 8.42
N ASP A 106 -2.07 7.61 9.27
CA ASP A 106 -2.37 7.42 10.70
C ASP A 106 -1.48 8.26 11.64
N GLY A 107 -0.44 8.91 11.12
CA GLY A 107 0.54 9.64 11.94
C GLY A 107 -0.07 10.70 12.82
N ALA A 108 -1.13 11.38 12.40
CA ALA A 108 -1.82 12.40 13.18
C ALA A 108 -2.38 11.86 14.53
N PHE A 109 -2.68 10.57 14.65
CA PHE A 109 -3.13 9.94 15.90
C PHE A 109 -2.00 9.77 16.93
N PHE A 110 -0.76 9.96 16.51
CA PHE A 110 0.44 9.80 17.33
C PHE A 110 1.08 11.16 17.67
N LYS A 111 0.34 12.27 17.57
CA LYS A 111 0.80 13.58 17.98
C LYS A 111 1.28 13.55 19.44
N ASP A 112 2.47 14.10 19.68
CA ASP A 112 3.13 14.17 20.99
C ASP A 112 3.44 12.80 21.64
N LYS A 113 3.37 11.69 20.88
CA LYS A 113 3.67 10.33 21.33
C LYS A 113 5.05 9.86 20.85
N ILE A 114 5.51 8.75 21.41
CA ILE A 114 6.73 8.07 20.99
C ILE A 114 6.36 6.98 20.00
N VAL A 115 6.99 6.98 18.82
CA VAL A 115 6.72 5.98 17.79
C VAL A 115 7.99 5.28 17.30
N SER A 116 7.83 4.06 16.83
CA SER A 116 8.89 3.24 16.25
C SER A 116 8.59 2.92 14.80
N ILE A 117 9.56 3.09 13.91
CA ILE A 117 9.46 2.73 12.50
C ILE A 117 10.35 1.51 12.24
N ILE A 118 9.77 0.46 11.74
CA ILE A 118 10.50 -0.75 11.33
C ILE A 118 10.80 -0.67 9.85
N GLY A 119 12.05 -0.39 9.49
CA GLY A 119 12.42 -0.25 8.09
C GLY A 119 13.79 0.38 7.87
N GLY A 120 14.15 0.65 6.63
CA GLY A 120 15.44 1.26 6.30
C GLY A 120 15.59 1.61 4.81
N GLY A 121 14.49 1.64 4.08
CA GLY A 121 14.40 2.18 2.71
C GLY A 121 13.88 3.62 2.71
N ASN A 122 13.75 4.21 1.52
CA ASN A 122 13.25 5.58 1.37
C ASN A 122 11.92 5.80 2.07
N THR A 123 10.95 4.88 1.92
CA THR A 123 9.65 4.97 2.62
C THR A 123 9.81 5.14 4.13
N ALA A 124 10.66 4.34 4.79
CA ALA A 124 10.88 4.43 6.23
C ALA A 124 11.48 5.79 6.64
N ILE A 125 12.33 6.36 5.81
CA ILE A 125 12.96 7.65 6.07
C ILE A 125 11.98 8.79 5.79
N ASP A 126 11.21 8.73 4.73
CA ASP A 126 10.17 9.73 4.41
C ASP A 126 9.06 9.72 5.49
N ASP A 127 8.65 8.54 5.95
CA ASP A 127 7.74 8.37 7.10
C ASP A 127 8.32 8.97 8.38
N ALA A 128 9.63 8.78 8.63
CA ALA A 128 10.30 9.33 9.80
C ALA A 128 10.38 10.85 9.75
N PHE A 129 10.59 11.46 8.59
CA PHE A 129 10.51 12.92 8.45
C PHE A 129 9.13 13.42 8.85
N TYR A 130 8.08 12.86 8.26
CA TYR A 130 6.71 13.26 8.56
C TYR A 130 6.37 13.08 10.05
N LEU A 131 6.66 11.90 10.62
CA LEU A 131 6.36 11.61 12.02
C LEU A 131 7.21 12.46 13.00
N SER A 132 8.43 12.82 12.63
CA SER A 132 9.28 13.66 13.49
C SER A 132 8.76 15.09 13.66
N ASP A 133 7.91 15.58 12.75
CA ASP A 133 7.31 16.90 12.85
C ASP A 133 6.09 16.92 13.79
N ILE A 134 5.51 15.76 14.11
CA ILE A 134 4.28 15.67 14.91
C ILE A 134 4.43 14.83 16.18
N CYS A 135 5.36 13.87 16.20
CA CYS A 135 5.58 12.99 17.35
C CYS A 135 6.61 13.54 18.31
N LYS A 136 6.50 13.15 19.59
CA LYS A 136 7.47 13.48 20.61
C LYS A 136 8.85 12.90 20.32
N HIS A 137 8.88 11.64 19.86
CA HIS A 137 10.13 10.96 19.50
C HIS A 137 9.87 9.87 18.46
N VAL A 138 10.82 9.68 17.55
CA VAL A 138 10.76 8.67 16.49
C VAL A 138 11.98 7.76 16.56
N TYR A 139 11.79 6.49 16.77
CA TYR A 139 12.83 5.48 16.65
C TYR A 139 12.79 4.84 15.26
N ILE A 140 13.93 4.79 14.56
CA ILE A 140 14.08 4.08 13.31
C ILE A 140 14.86 2.81 13.60
N ILE A 141 14.21 1.65 13.43
CA ILE A 141 14.75 0.35 13.77
C ILE A 141 15.08 -0.40 12.48
N HIS A 142 16.35 -0.73 12.29
CA HIS A 142 16.80 -1.40 11.08
C HIS A 142 17.66 -2.63 11.39
N ARG A 143 17.41 -3.72 10.65
CA ARG A 143 18.06 -5.01 10.86
C ARG A 143 19.55 -5.07 10.45
N ARG A 144 20.05 -4.05 9.74
CA ARG A 144 21.44 -3.94 9.26
C ARG A 144 22.10 -2.69 9.86
N ASP A 145 23.39 -2.56 9.64
CA ASP A 145 24.20 -1.40 10.01
C ASP A 145 24.07 -0.22 9.01
N ILE A 146 23.61 -0.51 7.79
CA ILE A 146 23.48 0.47 6.69
C ILE A 146 22.04 0.49 6.19
N LEU A 147 21.47 1.69 6.11
CA LEU A 147 20.16 1.94 5.48
C LEU A 147 20.28 1.89 3.95
N ARG A 148 19.20 1.50 3.28
CA ARG A 148 19.10 1.50 1.82
C ARG A 148 18.53 2.79 1.25
N ALA A 149 18.10 3.71 2.11
CA ALA A 149 17.57 5.01 1.73
C ALA A 149 18.68 5.94 1.21
N GLU A 150 18.28 6.98 0.53
CA GLU A 150 19.16 8.02 -0.01
C GLU A 150 20.02 8.65 1.12
N PRO A 151 21.36 8.67 0.98
CA PRO A 151 22.25 9.16 2.04
C PRO A 151 21.95 10.59 2.50
N ILE A 152 21.55 11.46 1.57
CA ILE A 152 21.23 12.86 1.89
C ILE A 152 20.01 12.96 2.81
N LYS A 153 18.96 12.17 2.56
CA LYS A 153 17.78 12.11 3.43
C LYS A 153 18.14 11.60 4.82
N VAL A 154 18.94 10.55 4.88
CA VAL A 154 19.39 9.98 6.17
C VAL A 154 20.21 11.01 6.96
N ALA A 155 21.14 11.74 6.30
CA ALA A 155 21.94 12.76 6.94
C ALA A 155 21.08 13.89 7.52
N ASN A 156 20.10 14.37 6.76
CA ASN A 156 19.18 15.41 7.22
C ASN A 156 18.34 14.94 8.42
N LEU A 157 17.87 13.70 8.39
CA LEU A 157 17.06 13.15 9.48
C LEU A 157 17.86 12.94 10.78
N LYS A 158 19.16 12.62 10.67
CA LYS A 158 20.08 12.52 11.82
C LYS A 158 20.28 13.83 12.57
N ASN A 159 20.00 14.96 11.93
CA ASN A 159 20.11 16.29 12.57
C ASN A 159 18.87 16.65 13.42
N LYS A 160 17.81 15.85 13.40
CA LYS A 160 16.63 16.07 14.22
C LYS A 160 16.84 15.51 15.62
N GLU A 161 16.63 16.34 16.64
CA GLU A 161 16.86 15.99 18.06
C GLU A 161 15.92 14.89 18.57
N ASN A 162 14.73 14.80 17.98
CA ASN A 162 13.71 13.83 18.36
C ASN A 162 13.72 12.55 17.50
N VAL A 163 14.81 12.26 16.78
CA VAL A 163 14.95 11.04 15.98
C VAL A 163 16.15 10.23 16.46
N SER A 164 15.94 8.93 16.65
CA SER A 164 17.00 7.99 17.03
C SER A 164 17.03 6.78 16.12
N PHE A 165 18.24 6.35 15.74
CA PHE A 165 18.45 5.17 14.89
C PHE A 165 18.93 4.00 15.74
N ILE A 166 18.26 2.85 15.59
CA ILE A 166 18.63 1.57 16.22
C ILE A 166 18.99 0.58 15.09
N TYR A 167 20.28 0.41 14.88
CA TYR A 167 20.82 -0.48 13.86
C TYR A 167 21.03 -1.90 14.41
N ASN A 168 21.16 -2.87 13.49
CA ASN A 168 21.36 -4.28 13.80
C ASN A 168 20.30 -4.83 14.76
N ALA A 169 19.07 -4.35 14.62
CA ALA A 169 17.95 -4.68 15.49
C ALA A 169 16.77 -5.24 14.71
N ILE A 170 16.17 -6.28 15.25
CA ILE A 170 15.00 -6.97 14.69
C ILE A 170 13.89 -6.88 15.73
N LEU A 171 12.68 -6.53 15.29
CA LEU A 171 11.48 -6.59 16.11
C LEU A 171 11.08 -8.04 16.31
N LYS A 172 10.99 -8.48 17.57
CA LYS A 172 10.64 -9.86 17.97
C LYS A 172 9.20 -9.96 18.45
N GLU A 173 8.73 -8.95 19.17
CA GLU A 173 7.40 -8.96 19.78
C GLU A 173 6.89 -7.53 19.97
N ILE A 174 5.59 -7.37 19.83
CA ILE A 174 4.86 -6.14 20.20
C ILE A 174 4.07 -6.46 21.47
N LYS A 175 4.17 -5.60 22.48
CA LYS A 175 3.54 -5.78 23.78
C LYS A 175 2.61 -4.64 24.12
N GLY A 176 1.50 -4.97 24.77
CA GLY A 176 0.48 -4.06 25.24
C GLY A 176 -0.85 -4.79 25.42
N LYS A 177 -1.73 -4.25 26.24
CA LYS A 177 -3.02 -4.86 26.53
C LYS A 177 -4.06 -4.49 25.49
N ASP A 178 -4.41 -3.22 25.41
CA ASP A 178 -5.43 -2.70 24.49
C ASP A 178 -4.79 -1.95 23.30
N THR A 179 -3.64 -1.36 23.54
CA THR A 179 -2.83 -0.65 22.55
C THR A 179 -1.36 -1.06 22.74
N ILE A 180 -0.49 -0.62 21.84
CA ILE A 180 0.95 -0.84 21.98
C ILE A 180 1.49 0.02 23.13
N GLU A 181 2.32 -0.60 23.97
CA GLU A 181 2.98 0.04 25.11
C GLU A 181 4.51 -0.06 25.00
N GLU A 182 5.00 -1.20 24.50
CA GLU A 182 6.42 -1.44 24.28
C GLU A 182 6.64 -2.50 23.19
N ILE A 183 7.88 -2.57 22.72
CA ILE A 183 8.34 -3.60 21.77
C ILE A 183 9.58 -4.31 22.33
N LEU A 184 9.69 -5.59 22.02
CA LEU A 184 10.89 -6.39 22.26
C LEU A 184 11.73 -6.40 20.99
N LEU A 185 12.94 -5.91 21.08
CA LEU A 185 13.93 -5.92 20.02
C LEU A 185 15.03 -6.92 20.35
N GLU A 186 15.54 -7.60 19.33
CA GLU A 186 16.83 -8.29 19.39
C GLU A 186 17.87 -7.43 18.68
N GLN A 187 18.83 -6.89 19.41
CA GLN A 187 19.94 -6.11 18.87
C GLN A 187 21.28 -6.80 19.19
N ASN A 188 22.05 -7.13 18.17
CA ASN A 188 23.34 -7.82 18.33
C ASN A 188 23.24 -9.08 19.22
N LYS A 189 22.18 -9.88 19.04
CA LYS A 189 21.86 -11.10 19.82
C LYS A 189 21.53 -10.83 21.31
N ARG A 190 21.19 -9.60 21.67
CA ARG A 190 20.71 -9.25 23.01
C ARG A 190 19.31 -8.68 22.91
N GLU A 191 18.46 -9.05 23.82
CA GLU A 191 17.11 -8.53 23.91
C GLU A 191 17.10 -7.19 24.62
N MET A 192 16.27 -6.27 24.13
CA MET A 192 15.99 -4.99 24.77
C MET A 192 14.53 -4.62 24.62
N LEU A 193 13.94 -4.10 25.66
CA LEU A 193 12.60 -3.51 25.63
C LEU A 193 12.69 -2.05 25.28
N LEU A 194 11.84 -1.59 24.41
CA LEU A 194 11.73 -0.19 23.99
C LEU A 194 10.28 0.27 24.16
N LYS A 195 10.06 1.27 25.00
CA LYS A 195 8.74 1.91 25.16
C LYS A 195 8.38 2.66 23.89
N THR A 196 7.17 2.44 23.39
CA THR A 196 6.64 3.11 22.22
C THR A 196 5.10 3.06 22.25
N ASP A 197 4.46 4.14 21.83
CA ASP A 197 2.99 4.24 21.75
C ASP A 197 2.46 3.75 20.40
N GLY A 198 3.35 3.58 19.42
CA GLY A 198 2.98 3.14 18.09
C GLY A 198 4.13 2.56 17.30
N VAL A 199 3.80 1.66 16.37
CA VAL A 199 4.74 1.00 15.46
C VAL A 199 4.28 1.19 14.03
N PHE A 200 5.16 1.73 13.19
CA PHE A 200 4.96 1.85 11.76
C PHE A 200 5.84 0.84 11.03
N ILE A 201 5.23 -0.02 10.22
CA ILE A 201 5.94 -1.05 9.48
C ILE A 201 6.20 -0.55 8.06
N ALA A 202 7.45 -0.22 7.76
CA ALA A 202 7.92 0.32 6.48
C ALA A 202 8.99 -0.58 5.83
N ILE A 203 8.70 -1.90 5.74
CA ILE A 203 9.59 -2.91 5.14
C ILE A 203 9.25 -3.23 3.69
N GLY A 204 8.35 -2.45 3.09
CA GLY A 204 7.90 -2.54 1.71
C GLY A 204 6.55 -3.23 1.56
N SER A 205 6.06 -3.23 0.33
CA SER A 205 4.82 -3.87 -0.09
C SER A 205 5.09 -4.89 -1.19
N VAL A 206 4.15 -5.81 -1.37
CA VAL A 206 4.16 -6.82 -2.43
C VAL A 206 2.98 -6.55 -3.36
N PRO A 207 3.20 -6.38 -4.66
CA PRO A 207 2.11 -6.21 -5.61
C PRO A 207 1.32 -7.51 -5.78
N ASN A 208 0.00 -7.38 -5.90
CA ASN A 208 -0.90 -8.52 -6.09
C ASN A 208 -0.91 -8.91 -7.58
N THR A 209 0.06 -9.71 -8.00
CA THR A 209 0.30 -10.08 -9.41
C THR A 209 -0.03 -11.54 -9.74
N ASP A 210 -0.37 -12.37 -8.77
CA ASP A 210 -0.48 -13.82 -8.92
C ASP A 210 -1.40 -14.25 -10.06
N ILE A 211 -2.54 -13.56 -10.24
CA ILE A 211 -3.55 -13.92 -11.26
C ILE A 211 -3.15 -13.56 -12.69
N PHE A 212 -2.07 -12.79 -12.89
CA PHE A 212 -1.65 -12.32 -14.22
C PHE A 212 -0.11 -12.32 -14.44
N LYS A 213 0.67 -12.82 -13.47
CA LYS A 213 2.14 -12.84 -13.54
C LYS A 213 2.70 -13.55 -14.77
N ASP A 214 1.97 -14.54 -15.29
CA ASP A 214 2.36 -15.29 -16.49
C ASP A 214 2.07 -14.54 -17.80
N LEU A 215 1.26 -13.47 -17.74
CA LEU A 215 0.94 -12.61 -18.88
C LEU A 215 1.93 -11.46 -19.07
N VAL A 216 2.58 -11.01 -17.99
CA VAL A 216 3.41 -9.80 -17.99
C VAL A 216 4.80 -10.07 -17.43
N LYS A 217 5.78 -9.26 -17.85
CA LYS A 217 7.10 -9.28 -17.23
C LYS A 217 7.08 -8.48 -15.93
N LEU A 218 7.66 -9.06 -14.88
CA LEU A 218 7.84 -8.43 -13.58
C LEU A 218 9.30 -7.98 -13.41
N ASP A 219 9.50 -6.92 -12.62
CA ASP A 219 10.83 -6.51 -12.18
C ASP A 219 11.34 -7.41 -11.02
N GLU A 220 12.57 -7.18 -10.56
CA GLU A 220 13.18 -7.93 -9.45
C GLU A 220 12.42 -7.82 -8.12
N SER A 221 11.54 -6.82 -7.99
CA SER A 221 10.71 -6.59 -6.81
C SER A 221 9.30 -7.16 -6.95
N GLY A 222 8.99 -7.78 -8.11
CA GLY A 222 7.69 -8.36 -8.43
C GLY A 222 6.68 -7.38 -9.02
N TYR A 223 7.08 -6.15 -9.36
CA TYR A 223 6.19 -5.17 -9.99
C TYR A 223 6.13 -5.37 -11.50
N PRO A 224 4.93 -5.29 -12.09
CA PRO A 224 4.75 -5.40 -13.53
C PRO A 224 5.35 -4.21 -14.28
N LEU A 225 5.91 -4.50 -15.47
CA LEU A 225 6.45 -3.49 -16.36
C LEU A 225 5.34 -2.96 -17.26
N VAL A 226 5.17 -1.63 -17.28
CA VAL A 226 4.22 -0.91 -18.14
C VAL A 226 4.93 0.26 -18.83
N ASN A 227 4.35 0.75 -19.92
CA ASN A 227 4.75 2.01 -20.53
C ASN A 227 4.16 3.22 -19.77
N HIS A 228 4.38 4.45 -20.28
CA HIS A 228 3.87 5.67 -19.63
C HIS A 228 2.34 5.80 -19.69
N ASP A 229 1.69 5.09 -20.61
CA ASP A 229 0.24 5.02 -20.77
C ASP A 229 -0.41 3.91 -19.90
N LEU A 230 0.38 3.31 -19.03
CA LEU A 230 -0.01 2.22 -18.12
C LEU A 230 -0.43 0.94 -18.84
N GLU A 231 -0.05 0.79 -20.11
CA GLU A 231 -0.28 -0.42 -20.90
C GLU A 231 0.90 -1.39 -20.72
N THR A 232 0.58 -2.67 -20.61
CA THR A 232 1.56 -3.75 -20.62
C THR A 232 2.01 -4.08 -22.05
N PRO A 233 3.08 -4.85 -22.26
CA PRO A 233 3.40 -5.41 -23.58
C PRO A 233 2.31 -6.32 -24.18
N VAL A 234 1.30 -6.70 -23.41
CA VAL A 234 0.14 -7.49 -23.87
C VAL A 234 -0.96 -6.50 -24.30
N PRO A 235 -1.23 -6.35 -25.62
CA PRO A 235 -2.18 -5.35 -26.10
C PRO A 235 -3.55 -5.48 -25.44
N GLY A 236 -4.13 -4.35 -25.00
CA GLY A 236 -5.42 -4.30 -24.31
C GLY A 236 -5.39 -4.64 -22.81
N LEU A 237 -4.19 -4.89 -22.24
CA LEU A 237 -4.02 -5.13 -20.80
C LEU A 237 -3.36 -3.91 -20.15
N PHE A 238 -4.08 -3.26 -19.25
CA PHE A 238 -3.67 -2.04 -18.54
C PHE A 238 -3.59 -2.29 -17.03
N LEU A 239 -2.79 -1.49 -16.35
CA LEU A 239 -2.59 -1.60 -14.90
C LEU A 239 -2.76 -0.23 -14.23
N ALA A 240 -3.48 -0.20 -13.11
CA ALA A 240 -3.77 1.03 -12.38
C ALA A 240 -3.54 0.87 -10.87
N GLY A 241 -3.17 1.95 -10.20
CA GLY A 241 -3.05 1.99 -8.75
C GLY A 241 -1.75 1.38 -8.22
N ASP A 242 -1.81 0.89 -6.99
CA ASP A 242 -0.64 0.51 -6.21
C ASP A 242 0.04 -0.78 -6.67
N VAL A 243 -0.59 -1.56 -7.55
CA VAL A 243 0.03 -2.69 -8.24
C VAL A 243 1.23 -2.25 -9.11
N LEU A 244 1.27 -0.99 -9.49
CA LEU A 244 2.36 -0.36 -10.21
C LEU A 244 3.52 0.01 -9.28
N LYS A 245 4.74 0.03 -9.82
CA LYS A 245 5.91 0.56 -9.13
C LYS A 245 5.85 2.09 -9.12
N LYS A 246 5.63 2.67 -7.95
CA LYS A 246 5.51 4.11 -7.73
C LYS A 246 6.19 4.53 -6.44
N ASP A 247 6.72 5.75 -6.43
CA ASP A 247 7.24 6.39 -5.21
C ASP A 247 6.10 6.86 -4.30
N VAL A 248 4.99 7.33 -4.89
CA VAL A 248 3.81 7.82 -4.15
C VAL A 248 2.64 6.88 -4.41
N LYS A 249 2.20 6.20 -3.35
CA LYS A 249 1.02 5.33 -3.33
C LYS A 249 -0.05 5.98 -2.48
N GLN A 250 -0.96 6.67 -3.14
CA GLN A 250 -2.06 7.41 -2.52
C GLN A 250 -3.34 7.24 -3.35
N LEU A 251 -4.49 7.50 -2.73
CA LEU A 251 -5.77 7.40 -3.41
C LEU A 251 -5.84 8.32 -4.65
N THR A 252 -5.28 9.53 -4.55
CA THR A 252 -5.20 10.49 -5.67
C THR A 252 -4.38 9.96 -6.84
N THR A 253 -3.25 9.28 -6.58
CA THR A 253 -2.46 8.69 -7.66
C THR A 253 -3.14 7.46 -8.27
N ALA A 254 -3.86 6.68 -7.46
CA ALA A 254 -4.63 5.54 -7.96
C ALA A 254 -5.81 5.97 -8.84
N THR A 255 -6.54 7.03 -8.45
CA THR A 255 -7.63 7.59 -9.28
C THR A 255 -7.12 8.21 -10.57
N SER A 256 -5.94 8.86 -10.54
CA SER A 256 -5.27 9.36 -11.76
C SER A 256 -4.97 8.23 -12.73
N ASP A 257 -4.40 7.12 -12.25
CA ASP A 257 -4.11 5.96 -13.10
C ASP A 257 -5.40 5.37 -13.72
N GLY A 258 -6.47 5.26 -12.91
CA GLY A 258 -7.75 4.80 -13.39
C GLY A 258 -8.27 5.66 -14.57
N THR A 259 -8.09 6.98 -14.47
CA THR A 259 -8.45 7.92 -15.55
C THR A 259 -7.60 7.69 -16.80
N ILE A 260 -6.28 7.54 -16.65
CA ILE A 260 -5.37 7.27 -17.77
C ILE A 260 -5.77 5.95 -18.45
N CYS A 261 -5.88 4.86 -17.67
CA CYS A 261 -6.24 3.54 -18.21
C CYS A 261 -7.60 3.57 -18.93
N ALA A 262 -8.62 4.22 -18.37
CA ALA A 262 -9.93 4.32 -19.01
C ALA A 262 -9.86 5.05 -20.35
N THR A 263 -9.11 6.14 -20.43
CA THR A 263 -8.89 6.88 -21.68
C THR A 263 -8.19 6.00 -22.71
N ARG A 264 -7.11 5.32 -22.33
CA ARG A 264 -6.35 4.45 -23.24
C ARG A 264 -7.14 3.22 -23.69
N VAL A 265 -8.00 2.68 -22.85
CA VAL A 265 -8.93 1.61 -23.23
C VAL A 265 -9.89 2.08 -24.32
N ILE A 266 -10.42 3.31 -24.21
CA ILE A 266 -11.30 3.88 -25.25
C ILE A 266 -10.53 4.03 -26.56
N ASP A 267 -9.31 4.58 -26.52
CA ASP A 267 -8.46 4.76 -27.71
C ASP A 267 -8.15 3.40 -28.36
N TYR A 268 -7.81 2.38 -27.57
CA TYR A 268 -7.54 1.03 -28.02
C TYR A 268 -8.75 0.40 -28.72
N LEU A 269 -9.93 0.51 -28.10
CA LEU A 269 -11.17 -0.06 -28.66
C LEU A 269 -11.63 0.65 -29.94
N ASN A 270 -11.36 1.94 -30.08
CA ASN A 270 -11.66 2.73 -31.28
C ASN A 270 -10.68 2.44 -32.43
N GLY A 271 -9.49 1.92 -32.13
CA GLY A 271 -8.49 1.51 -33.11
C GLY A 271 -8.65 0.05 -33.62
N LEU A 272 -9.57 -0.72 -33.02
CA LEU A 272 -9.93 -2.07 -33.43
C LEU A 272 -11.05 -2.05 -34.46
#